data_a8a0121a456b7d109b2c515f72a4352f
#
_entry.id   a8a0121a456b7d109b2c515f72a4352f
#
_cell.length_a   1.000
_cell.length_b   1.000
_cell.length_c   1.000
_cell.angle_alpha   90.00
_cell.angle_beta   90.00
_cell.angle_gamma   90.00
#
_symmetry.space_group_name_H-M   'P 1'
#
loop_
_entity.id
_entity.type
_entity.pdbx_description
1 polymer ?
#
loop_
_entity_poly.entity_id
_entity_poly.type
_entity_poly.pdbx_seq_one_letter_code
_entity_poly.pdbx_strand_id
1 'polypeptide(L)'
;IDLDIGHSGISMMTVDKEMVLEKTGVARGQYMFAQANSLALAVIDAPAALTGVANVKYKIPVYTGAILVARAEVVRKQEDKYTIWVKIRNNHKEVFRAKFLIVAIPEKRNQEDENRS
;
A
#
# COMPACT_ATOMS: atom_id res chain seq x y z
N ILE A 1 10.86 2.05 7.35
CA ILE A 1 9.59 1.32 7.47
C ILE A 1 9.52 0.58 8.80
N ASP A 2 8.44 0.74 9.52
CA ASP A 2 8.18 0.04 10.76
C ASP A 2 6.96 -0.84 10.60
N LEU A 3 7.08 -2.11 10.94
CA LEU A 3 6.00 -3.08 10.78
C LEU A 3 5.68 -3.79 12.09
N ASP A 4 4.39 -3.88 12.38
CA ASP A 4 3.82 -4.79 13.37
C ASP A 4 3.03 -5.82 12.55
N ILE A 5 3.71 -6.91 12.16
CA ILE A 5 3.18 -7.89 11.21
C ILE A 5 1.83 -8.43 11.68
N GLY A 6 0.86 -8.43 10.77
CA GLY A 6 -0.51 -8.83 11.04
C GLY A 6 -1.41 -7.74 11.59
N HIS A 7 -0.86 -6.56 11.92
CA HIS A 7 -1.61 -5.49 12.59
C HIS A 7 -1.49 -4.14 11.89
N SER A 8 -0.29 -3.61 11.76
CA SER A 8 -0.10 -2.24 11.26
C SER A 8 1.30 -2.02 10.72
N GLY A 9 1.47 -0.89 10.04
CA GLY A 9 2.78 -0.49 9.54
C GLY A 9 2.83 0.98 9.20
N ILE A 10 4.05 1.50 9.14
CA ILE A 10 4.32 2.89 8.77
C ILE A 10 5.47 2.91 7.79
N SER A 11 5.36 3.72 6.74
CA SER A 11 6.45 3.98 5.83
C SER A 11 6.54 5.46 5.50
N MET A 12 7.73 5.90 5.05
CA MET A 12 7.95 7.28 4.64
C MET A 12 8.53 7.31 3.25
N MET A 13 8.14 8.31 2.47
CA MET A 13 8.66 8.53 1.13
C MET A 13 8.77 10.03 0.89
N THR A 14 9.89 10.46 0.31
CA THR A 14 10.05 11.84 -0.13
C THR A 14 9.75 11.93 -1.60
N VAL A 15 8.92 12.91 -1.97
CA VAL A 15 8.57 13.14 -3.37
C VAL A 15 9.73 13.89 -4.04
N ASP A 16 10.40 13.24 -4.99
CA ASP A 16 11.46 13.88 -5.76
C ASP A 16 10.92 14.42 -7.11
N LYS A 17 11.74 15.15 -7.82
CA LYS A 17 11.33 15.82 -9.05
C LYS A 17 10.99 14.86 -10.20
N GLU A 18 11.45 13.62 -10.14
CA GLU A 18 11.15 12.62 -11.15
C GLU A 18 9.74 12.04 -10.99
N MET A 19 9.15 12.21 -9.81
CA MET A 19 7.84 11.69 -9.47
C MET A 19 6.70 12.66 -9.80
N VAL A 20 7.01 13.85 -10.29
CA VAL A 20 6.02 14.90 -10.52
C VAL A 20 5.88 15.22 -12.00
N LEU A 21 4.73 15.82 -12.34
CA LEU A 21 4.49 16.34 -13.67
C LEU A 21 5.33 17.62 -13.85
N GLU A 22 6.08 17.71 -14.94
CA GLU A 22 7.02 18.78 -15.17
C GLU A 22 6.37 20.16 -15.16
N LYS A 23 5.19 20.28 -15.75
CA LYS A 23 4.51 21.57 -15.89
C LYS A 23 3.93 22.10 -14.57
N THR A 24 3.43 21.23 -13.72
CA THR A 24 2.68 21.60 -12.52
C THR A 24 3.43 21.33 -11.22
N GLY A 25 4.41 20.41 -11.26
CA GLY A 25 5.09 19.95 -10.04
C GLY A 25 4.24 19.03 -9.17
N VAL A 26 3.07 18.62 -9.65
CA VAL A 26 2.17 17.73 -8.92
C VAL A 26 2.65 16.30 -9.03
N ALA A 27 2.75 15.61 -7.90
CA ALA A 27 3.16 14.20 -7.87
C ALA A 27 2.17 13.32 -8.63
N ARG A 28 2.71 12.39 -9.39
CA ARG A 28 1.89 11.40 -10.10
C ARG A 28 1.31 10.43 -9.09
N GLY A 29 0.00 10.17 -9.22
CA GLY A 29 -0.74 9.34 -8.26
C GLY A 29 -0.21 7.93 -8.10
N GLN A 30 0.44 7.39 -9.15
CA GLN A 30 1.00 6.04 -9.11
C GLN A 30 2.00 5.83 -7.98
N TYR A 31 2.75 6.87 -7.60
CA TYR A 31 3.75 6.76 -6.53
C TYR A 31 3.11 6.65 -5.15
N MET A 32 2.03 7.39 -4.90
CA MET A 32 1.28 7.26 -3.66
C MET A 32 0.59 5.91 -3.57
N PHE A 33 0.01 5.47 -4.68
CA PHE A 33 -0.60 4.13 -4.74
C PHE A 33 0.43 3.04 -4.46
N ALA A 34 1.61 3.14 -5.09
CA ALA A 34 2.67 2.15 -4.89
C ALA A 34 3.14 2.11 -3.43
N GLN A 35 3.32 3.27 -2.80
CA GLN A 35 3.69 3.34 -1.38
C GLN A 35 2.63 2.65 -0.51
N ALA A 36 1.36 2.98 -0.73
CA ALA A 36 0.27 2.42 0.04
C ALA A 36 0.12 0.92 -0.16
N ASN A 37 0.16 0.46 -1.40
CA ASN A 37 0.01 -0.94 -1.74
C ASN A 37 1.17 -1.79 -1.21
N SER A 38 2.39 -1.28 -1.34
CA SER A 38 3.57 -1.98 -0.83
C SER A 38 3.51 -2.13 0.69
N LEU A 39 3.08 -1.09 1.38
CA LEU A 39 2.95 -1.14 2.83
C LEU A 39 1.84 -2.11 3.25
N ALA A 40 0.70 -2.09 2.56
CA ALA A 40 -0.40 -3.00 2.84
C ALA A 40 0.03 -4.46 2.68
N LEU A 41 0.79 -4.76 1.62
CA LEU A 41 1.30 -6.12 1.42
C LEU A 41 2.33 -6.51 2.48
N ALA A 42 3.14 -5.55 2.93
CA ALA A 42 4.18 -5.81 3.92
C ALA A 42 3.64 -6.14 5.31
N VAL A 43 2.46 -5.63 5.69
CA VAL A 43 1.90 -5.88 7.02
C VAL A 43 1.20 -7.23 7.13
N ILE A 44 1.01 -7.94 6.03
CA ILE A 44 0.34 -9.23 6.03
C ILE A 44 1.29 -10.32 6.48
N ASP A 45 0.82 -11.15 7.40
CA ASP A 45 1.57 -12.31 7.87
C ASP A 45 1.30 -13.50 6.94
N ALA A 46 1.95 -13.48 5.78
CA ALA A 46 1.81 -14.53 4.77
C ALA A 46 3.05 -14.60 3.89
N PRO A 47 3.40 -15.78 3.37
CA PRO A 47 4.57 -15.91 2.47
C PRO A 47 4.41 -15.12 1.17
N ALA A 48 3.20 -15.01 0.68
CA ALA A 48 2.89 -14.22 -0.51
C ALA A 48 1.47 -13.69 -0.42
N ALA A 49 1.20 -12.57 -1.07
CA ALA A 49 -0.12 -11.94 -1.05
C ALA A 49 -0.37 -11.18 -2.35
N LEU A 50 -1.63 -11.07 -2.72
CA LEU A 50 -2.06 -10.39 -3.94
C LEU A 50 -3.18 -9.41 -3.62
N THR A 51 -3.04 -8.18 -4.10
CA THR A 51 -4.09 -7.18 -3.98
C THR A 51 -5.21 -7.51 -4.96
N GLY A 52 -6.36 -7.90 -4.45
CA GLY A 52 -7.52 -8.24 -5.28
C GLY A 52 -8.38 -7.03 -5.62
N VAL A 53 -8.58 -6.13 -4.67
CA VAL A 53 -9.39 -4.92 -4.86
C VAL A 53 -8.73 -3.75 -4.16
N ALA A 54 -8.79 -2.58 -4.80
CA ALA A 54 -8.31 -1.35 -4.19
C ALA A 54 -9.33 -0.23 -4.45
N ASN A 55 -9.78 0.40 -3.37
CA ASN A 55 -10.59 1.61 -3.42
C ASN A 55 -9.72 2.77 -2.96
N VAL A 56 -9.50 3.75 -3.82
CA VAL A 56 -8.50 4.79 -3.62
C VAL A 56 -9.14 6.17 -3.73
N LYS A 57 -8.74 7.07 -2.82
CA LYS A 57 -9.09 8.49 -2.88
C LYS A 57 -7.83 9.34 -2.85
N TYR A 58 -7.65 10.14 -3.89
CA TYR A 58 -6.63 11.19 -3.93
C TYR A 58 -7.29 12.47 -3.49
N LYS A 59 -6.86 13.04 -2.37
CA LYS A 59 -7.57 14.15 -1.74
C LYS A 59 -6.97 15.52 -2.02
N ILE A 60 -5.65 15.60 -1.98
CA ILE A 60 -4.93 16.88 -2.06
C ILE A 60 -3.73 16.70 -2.97
N PRO A 61 -3.43 17.65 -3.86
CA PRO A 61 -2.21 17.59 -4.67
C PRO A 61 -0.96 17.60 -3.79
N VAL A 62 0.05 16.86 -4.21
CA VAL A 62 1.32 16.71 -3.52
C VAL A 62 2.41 17.19 -4.45
N TYR A 63 3.40 17.90 -3.92
CA TYR A 63 4.45 18.53 -4.71
C TYR A 63 5.83 18.01 -4.34
N THR A 64 6.82 18.33 -5.17
CA THR A 64 8.22 17.98 -4.93
C THR A 64 8.66 18.45 -3.54
N GLY A 65 9.39 17.59 -2.85
CA GLY A 65 9.89 17.86 -1.51
C GLY A 65 8.97 17.44 -0.38
N ALA A 66 7.73 17.05 -0.70
CA ALA A 66 6.80 16.57 0.32
C ALA A 66 7.30 15.26 0.92
N ILE A 67 7.15 15.14 2.23
CA ILE A 67 7.43 13.89 2.95
C ILE A 67 6.09 13.22 3.24
N LEU A 68 5.90 12.07 2.65
CA LEU A 68 4.66 11.32 2.75
C LEU A 68 4.80 10.21 3.77
N VAL A 69 4.00 10.28 4.82
CA VAL A 69 3.94 9.24 5.86
C VAL A 69 2.70 8.41 5.63
N ALA A 70 2.91 7.15 5.27
CA ALA A 70 1.83 6.19 5.08
C ALA A 70 1.67 5.34 6.33
N ARG A 71 0.41 5.16 6.74
CA ARG A 71 0.07 4.27 7.86
C ARG A 71 -0.94 3.25 7.36
N ALA A 72 -0.63 1.98 7.58
CA ALA A 72 -1.50 0.88 7.23
C ALA A 72 -2.02 0.21 8.49
N GLU A 73 -3.27 -0.24 8.45
CA GLU A 73 -3.90 -0.95 9.55
C GLU A 73 -4.73 -2.10 9.01
N VAL A 74 -4.52 -3.28 9.57
CA VAL A 74 -5.36 -4.45 9.27
C VAL A 74 -6.63 -4.29 10.09
N VAL A 75 -7.74 -3.99 9.42
CA VAL A 75 -9.02 -3.76 10.11
C VAL A 75 -9.88 -5.01 10.14
N ARG A 76 -9.58 -5.98 9.29
CA ARG A 76 -10.32 -7.24 9.26
C ARG A 76 -9.47 -8.33 8.64
N LYS A 77 -9.51 -9.51 9.23
CA LYS A 77 -8.94 -10.73 8.67
C LYS A 77 -10.01 -11.80 8.70
N GLN A 78 -10.26 -12.43 7.56
CA GLN A 78 -11.21 -13.53 7.44
C GLN A 78 -10.61 -14.60 6.54
N GLU A 79 -10.18 -15.70 7.16
CA GLU A 79 -9.45 -16.78 6.47
C GLU A 79 -8.17 -16.24 5.84
N ASP A 80 -8.05 -16.29 4.52
CA ASP A 80 -6.90 -15.80 3.77
C ASP A 80 -7.09 -14.38 3.23
N LYS A 81 -8.19 -13.71 3.61
CA LYS A 81 -8.52 -12.38 3.11
C LYS A 81 -8.31 -11.33 4.17
N TYR A 82 -7.64 -10.25 3.78
CA TYR A 82 -7.32 -9.13 4.68
C TYR A 82 -7.94 -7.86 4.13
N THR A 83 -8.58 -7.09 5.01
CA THR A 83 -8.98 -5.72 4.68
C THR A 83 -8.02 -4.77 5.38
N ILE A 84 -7.36 -3.94 4.59
CA ILE A 84 -6.32 -3.04 5.09
C ILE A 84 -6.64 -1.61 4.70
N TRP A 85 -6.66 -0.72 5.68
CA TRP A 85 -6.78 0.71 5.45
C TRP A 85 -5.40 1.33 5.43
N VAL A 86 -5.16 2.20 4.45
CA VAL A 86 -3.94 2.98 4.37
C VAL A 86 -4.28 4.45 4.22
N LYS A 87 -3.62 5.28 5.02
CA LYS A 87 -3.72 6.73 4.91
C LYS A 87 -2.34 7.30 4.72
N ILE A 88 -2.20 8.25 3.79
CA ILE A 88 -0.95 8.96 3.57
C ILE A 88 -1.17 10.42 3.95
N ARG A 89 -0.24 10.95 4.75
CA ARG A 89 -0.28 12.32 5.21
C ARG A 89 0.99 13.07 4.81
N ASN A 90 0.81 14.35 4.53
CA ASN A 90 1.88 15.33 4.37
C ASN A 90 1.61 16.46 5.35
N ASN A 91 2.49 16.66 6.35
CA ASN A 91 2.33 17.70 7.38
C ASN A 91 0.96 17.63 8.04
N HIS A 92 0.56 16.46 8.51
CA HIS A 92 -0.72 16.19 9.18
C HIS A 92 -1.96 16.29 8.31
N LYS A 93 -1.82 16.65 7.03
CA LYS A 93 -2.94 16.65 6.09
C LYS A 93 -3.02 15.31 5.38
N GLU A 94 -4.20 14.72 5.38
CA GLU A 94 -4.43 13.48 4.66
C GLU A 94 -4.53 13.79 3.16
N VAL A 95 -3.58 13.28 2.39
CA VAL A 95 -3.50 13.51 0.95
C VAL A 95 -4.03 12.33 0.13
N PHE A 96 -4.08 11.15 0.75
CA PHE A 96 -4.45 9.91 0.08
C PHE A 96 -5.05 8.95 1.10
N ARG A 97 -6.04 8.19 0.67
CA ARG A 97 -6.66 7.14 1.48
C ARG A 97 -6.98 5.95 0.58
N ALA A 98 -6.74 4.75 1.07
CA ALA A 98 -7.07 3.55 0.33
C ALA A 98 -7.62 2.47 1.25
N LYS A 99 -8.48 1.64 0.69
CA LYS A 99 -8.93 0.40 1.29
C LYS A 99 -8.54 -0.73 0.35
N PHE A 100 -7.73 -1.65 0.84
CA PHE A 100 -7.29 -2.80 0.05
C PHE A 100 -7.93 -4.07 0.55
N LEU A 101 -8.37 -4.91 -0.38
CA LEU A 101 -8.69 -6.30 -0.10
C LEU A 101 -7.56 -7.15 -0.65
N ILE A 102 -6.85 -7.81 0.24
CA ILE A 102 -5.65 -8.57 -0.09
C ILE A 102 -5.87 -10.03 0.24
N VAL A 103 -5.48 -10.90 -0.67
CA VAL A 103 -5.63 -12.34 -0.52
C VAL A 103 -4.24 -12.95 -0.30
N ALA A 104 -4.08 -13.70 0.79
CA ALA A 104 -2.88 -14.47 1.01
C ALA A 104 -2.84 -15.64 0.04
N ILE A 105 -1.67 -15.87 -0.57
CA ILE A 105 -1.50 -16.91 -1.57
C ILE A 105 -0.95 -18.16 -0.90
N PRO A 106 -1.48 -19.36 -1.25
CA PRO A 106 -0.99 -20.61 -0.71
C PRO A 106 0.50 -20.83 -0.99
N GLU A 107 1.11 -21.72 -0.23
CA GLU A 107 2.51 -22.06 -0.39
C GLU A 107 2.82 -22.58 -1.79
N LYS A 108 4.04 -22.38 -2.21
CA LYS A 108 4.56 -22.77 -3.52
C LYS A 108 4.36 -24.25 -3.85
N ARG A 109 4.33 -25.12 -2.85
CA ARG A 109 4.12 -26.56 -3.02
C ARG A 109 2.84 -26.86 -3.81
N ASN A 110 1.78 -26.09 -3.59
CA ASN A 110 0.51 -26.30 -4.28
C ASN A 110 0.62 -26.02 -5.78
N GLN A 111 1.43 -25.03 -6.17
CA GLN A 111 1.66 -24.73 -7.56
C GLN A 111 2.40 -25.86 -8.28
N GLU A 112 3.36 -26.48 -7.62
CA GLU A 112 4.10 -27.61 -8.17
C GLU A 112 3.17 -28.78 -8.43
N ASP A 113 2.28 -29.08 -7.50
CA ASP A 113 1.31 -30.16 -7.66
C ASP A 113 0.37 -29.89 -8.82
N GLU A 114 -0.07 -28.68 -9.03
CA GLU A 114 -0.90 -28.29 -10.15
C GLU A 114 -0.18 -28.45 -11.49
N ASN A 115 1.08 -28.10 -11.52
CA ASN A 115 1.89 -28.19 -12.74
C ASN A 115 2.19 -29.62 -13.17
N ARG A 116 2.08 -30.56 -12.27
CA ARG A 116 2.31 -31.98 -12.55
C ARG A 116 1.10 -32.67 -13.16
N SER A 117 -0.04 -32.07 -12.97
CA SER A 117 -1.27 -32.63 -13.54
C SER A 117 -1.45 -32.16 -14.99
#